data_69c1d08148912948746ccd83ad0e892d
#
_entry.id   69c1d08148912948746ccd83ad0e892d
#
_cell.length_a   1.000
_cell.length_b   1.000
_cell.length_c   1.000
_cell.angle_alpha   90.00
_cell.angle_beta   90.00
_cell.angle_gamma   90.00
#
_symmetry.space_group_name_H-M   'P 1'
#
loop_
_entity.id
_entity.type
_entity.pdbx_description
1 polymer ?
#
loop_
_entity_poly.entity_id
_entity_poly.type
_entity_poly.pdbx_seq_one_letter_code
_entity_poly.pdbx_strand_id
1 'polypeptide(L)'
;MLAVLKRQWFIVLVAVLLLSTILFYVYDKNKDNLPSKSVGGKDIVFSIAETDVSADEFYDELYNRYGMGAIYLFFERAVAEATVADSPVITTKAEVDKEGVIANFKEYYGTQYETYLIDALKTLGYSKLEDLQTYFEYVYKRQTMMNSALDAQMDTLFPGFQEVNSPRIVSHVLVTMADPDAPTAEETERFEAAKAALAAGMSFEDMVVNHSNDTSNNTLKGLLGYVDKNTSFVPEFLAAALALGEGEVSDWVKTEYGYHLIRVDSLAIDRLKEEQAFYDALLASDVALEANIVWTKAKELGVVINDEALKTELLAYMGIEE
;
A
#
# COMPACT_ATOMS: atom_id res chain seq x y z
N MET A 1 -13.04 62.41 29.68
CA MET A 1 -12.98 61.06 29.11
C MET A 1 -13.33 59.97 30.19
N LEU A 2 -12.66 59.91 31.32
CA LEU A 2 -12.90 58.93 32.40
C LEU A 2 -14.35 58.97 33.00
N ALA A 3 -15.00 60.12 33.06
CA ALA A 3 -16.36 60.27 33.57
C ALA A 3 -17.43 59.68 32.59
N VAL A 4 -17.20 59.76 31.29
CA VAL A 4 -18.07 59.17 30.26
C VAL A 4 -17.93 57.65 30.25
N LEU A 5 -16.69 57.14 30.36
CA LEU A 5 -16.39 55.72 30.49
C LEU A 5 -17.07 55.08 31.71
N LYS A 6 -17.06 55.78 32.88
CA LYS A 6 -17.75 55.30 34.09
C LYS A 6 -19.29 55.31 33.98
N ARG A 7 -19.85 56.21 33.20
CA ARG A 7 -21.30 56.35 33.02
C ARG A 7 -21.85 55.39 31.95
N GLN A 8 -21.01 54.96 31.01
CA GLN A 8 -21.42 54.10 29.90
C GLN A 8 -20.58 52.81 29.85
N TRP A 9 -20.07 52.38 30.99
CA TRP A 9 -19.20 51.21 31.10
C TRP A 9 -19.78 49.94 30.46
N PHE A 10 -21.12 49.76 30.50
CA PHE A 10 -21.81 48.64 29.89
C PHE A 10 -21.71 48.66 28.36
N ILE A 11 -21.88 49.86 27.73
CA ILE A 11 -21.76 50.02 26.28
C ILE A 11 -20.32 49.76 25.87
N VAL A 12 -19.34 50.23 26.64
CA VAL A 12 -17.91 49.96 26.37
C VAL A 12 -17.61 48.47 26.49
N LEU A 13 -18.17 47.79 27.50
CA LEU A 13 -17.98 46.35 27.67
C LEU A 13 -18.59 45.54 26.50
N VAL A 14 -19.80 45.89 26.06
CA VAL A 14 -20.44 45.27 24.89
C VAL A 14 -19.65 45.54 23.62
N ALA A 15 -19.13 46.75 23.42
CA ALA A 15 -18.30 47.08 22.27
C ALA A 15 -16.98 46.30 22.28
N VAL A 16 -16.33 46.11 23.44
CA VAL A 16 -15.11 45.30 23.58
C VAL A 16 -15.41 43.82 23.34
N LEU A 17 -16.52 43.29 23.82
CA LEU A 17 -16.95 41.94 23.56
C LEU A 17 -17.21 41.70 22.06
N LEU A 18 -17.91 42.61 21.39
CA LEU A 18 -18.16 42.54 19.94
C LEU A 18 -16.87 42.62 19.15
N LEU A 19 -15.96 43.54 19.50
CA LEU A 19 -14.64 43.61 18.86
C LEU A 19 -13.81 42.35 19.09
N SER A 20 -13.84 41.81 20.29
CA SER A 20 -13.12 40.56 20.60
C SER A 20 -13.69 39.35 19.82
N THR A 21 -15.02 39.26 19.69
CA THR A 21 -15.67 38.22 18.86
C THR A 21 -15.37 38.39 17.38
N ILE A 22 -15.34 39.62 16.87
CA ILE A 22 -14.95 39.88 15.47
C ILE A 22 -13.47 39.52 15.24
N LEU A 23 -12.59 39.92 16.14
CA LEU A 23 -11.16 39.59 16.07
C LEU A 23 -10.91 38.07 16.18
N PHE A 24 -11.64 37.41 17.08
CA PHE A 24 -11.61 35.95 17.22
C PHE A 24 -12.11 35.25 15.94
N TYR A 25 -13.23 35.71 15.38
CA TYR A 25 -13.77 35.18 14.13
C TYR A 25 -12.81 35.35 12.95
N VAL A 26 -12.19 36.54 12.81
CA VAL A 26 -11.18 36.81 11.79
C VAL A 26 -9.93 35.94 12.00
N TYR A 27 -9.48 35.79 13.26
CA TYR A 27 -8.38 34.91 13.60
C TYR A 27 -8.71 33.44 13.30
N ASP A 28 -9.88 32.97 13.73
CA ASP A 28 -10.34 31.58 13.54
C ASP A 28 -10.50 31.23 12.05
N LYS A 29 -11.04 32.19 11.26
CA LYS A 29 -11.13 32.02 9.78
C LYS A 29 -9.78 32.00 9.08
N ASN A 30 -8.78 32.70 9.61
CA ASN A 30 -7.48 32.87 8.95
C ASN A 30 -6.35 32.01 9.54
N LYS A 31 -6.56 31.35 10.70
CA LYS A 31 -5.52 30.57 11.37
C LYS A 31 -5.01 29.38 10.53
N ASP A 32 -5.87 28.85 9.66
CA ASP A 32 -5.57 27.72 8.80
C ASP A 32 -5.21 28.15 7.36
N ASN A 33 -5.29 29.46 7.06
CA ASN A 33 -4.84 30.01 5.78
C ASN A 33 -3.32 30.23 5.82
N LEU A 34 -2.64 29.85 4.75
CA LEU A 34 -1.26 30.25 4.56
C LEU A 34 -1.17 31.79 4.67
N PRO A 35 -0.17 32.34 5.39
CA PRO A 35 0.01 33.77 5.44
C PRO A 35 0.26 34.28 4.02
N SER A 36 -0.76 34.86 3.39
CA SER A 36 -0.71 35.32 2.02
C SER A 36 -0.83 36.83 1.98
N LYS A 37 -0.02 37.48 1.11
CA LYS A 37 -0.21 38.83 0.65
C LYS A 37 -1.17 38.74 -0.54
N SER A 38 -2.28 39.47 -0.52
CA SER A 38 -3.16 39.56 -1.68
C SER A 38 -2.84 40.83 -2.48
N VAL A 39 -2.63 40.68 -3.78
CA VAL A 39 -2.40 41.78 -4.72
C VAL A 39 -3.35 41.63 -5.90
N GLY A 40 -4.19 42.63 -6.12
CA GLY A 40 -5.16 42.58 -7.21
C GLY A 40 -6.19 41.46 -7.13
N GLY A 41 -6.48 40.96 -5.91
CA GLY A 41 -7.42 39.85 -5.69
C GLY A 41 -6.80 38.45 -5.88
N LYS A 42 -5.49 38.40 -6.15
CA LYS A 42 -4.74 37.10 -6.21
C LYS A 42 -3.92 36.93 -4.95
N ASP A 43 -3.91 35.74 -4.41
CA ASP A 43 -3.06 35.36 -3.29
C ASP A 43 -1.62 35.15 -3.76
N ILE A 44 -0.67 35.86 -3.13
CA ILE A 44 0.75 35.83 -3.49
C ILE A 44 1.50 34.89 -2.57
N VAL A 45 2.11 33.87 -3.16
CA VAL A 45 2.93 32.87 -2.43
C VAL A 45 4.27 33.47 -2.02
N PHE A 46 4.93 34.16 -2.95
CA PHE A 46 6.18 34.92 -2.69
C PHE A 46 6.37 36.05 -3.71
N SER A 47 7.23 37.02 -3.33
CA SER A 47 7.64 38.13 -4.20
C SER A 47 9.16 38.16 -4.29
N ILE A 48 9.68 38.37 -5.51
CA ILE A 48 11.11 38.57 -5.78
C ILE A 48 11.26 39.87 -6.55
N ALA A 49 11.91 40.84 -5.93
CA ALA A 49 12.00 42.21 -6.44
C ALA A 49 10.60 42.81 -6.71
N GLU A 50 10.26 43.10 -7.96
CA GLU A 50 8.97 43.63 -8.37
C GLU A 50 8.02 42.58 -8.94
N THR A 51 8.42 41.28 -8.90
CA THR A 51 7.64 40.19 -9.43
C THR A 51 6.95 39.41 -8.30
N ASP A 52 5.64 39.39 -8.34
CA ASP A 52 4.80 38.60 -7.45
C ASP A 52 4.48 37.25 -8.14
N VAL A 53 4.61 36.13 -7.42
CA VAL A 53 4.16 34.82 -7.87
C VAL A 53 2.88 34.45 -7.12
N SER A 54 1.79 34.32 -7.84
CA SER A 54 0.48 34.01 -7.29
C SER A 54 0.35 32.50 -6.97
N ALA A 55 -0.64 32.16 -6.15
CA ALA A 55 -0.97 30.76 -5.85
C ALA A 55 -1.40 30.00 -7.11
N ASP A 56 -2.13 30.65 -8.02
CA ASP A 56 -2.53 30.05 -9.30
C ASP A 56 -1.30 29.70 -10.16
N GLU A 57 -0.37 30.68 -10.35
CA GLU A 57 0.86 30.43 -11.12
C GLU A 57 1.74 29.36 -10.48
N PHE A 58 1.80 29.30 -9.15
CA PHE A 58 2.52 28.27 -8.44
C PHE A 58 1.86 26.89 -8.58
N TYR A 59 0.52 26.85 -8.53
CA TYR A 59 -0.25 25.61 -8.78
C TYR A 59 -0.03 25.12 -10.21
N ASP A 60 -0.13 25.99 -11.22
CA ASP A 60 0.09 25.63 -12.61
C ASP A 60 1.51 25.06 -12.84
N GLU A 61 2.53 25.65 -12.22
CA GLU A 61 3.90 25.13 -12.31
C GLU A 61 4.04 23.74 -11.66
N LEU A 62 3.43 23.54 -10.49
CA LEU A 62 3.42 22.22 -9.83
C LEU A 62 2.65 21.21 -10.65
N TYR A 63 1.50 21.60 -11.19
CA TYR A 63 0.69 20.74 -12.05
C TYR A 63 1.42 20.33 -13.32
N ASN A 64 2.06 21.28 -14.00
CA ASN A 64 2.88 21.01 -15.19
C ASN A 64 4.05 20.07 -14.88
N ARG A 65 4.60 20.14 -13.67
CA ARG A 65 5.74 19.33 -13.25
C ARG A 65 5.39 17.92 -12.80
N TYR A 66 4.32 17.79 -12.03
CA TYR A 66 3.96 16.52 -11.39
C TYR A 66 2.74 15.84 -12.03
N GLY A 67 1.93 16.59 -12.78
CA GLY A 67 0.80 16.11 -13.55
C GLY A 67 -0.38 15.58 -12.72
N MET A 68 -1.35 15.02 -13.43
CA MET A 68 -2.58 14.46 -12.86
C MET A 68 -2.32 13.28 -11.91
N GLY A 69 -1.22 12.55 -12.10
CA GLY A 69 -0.87 11.44 -11.21
C GLY A 69 -0.70 11.84 -9.75
N ALA A 70 -0.09 13.03 -9.49
CA ALA A 70 0.03 13.54 -8.12
C ALA A 70 -1.34 13.89 -7.53
N ILE A 71 -2.21 14.51 -8.32
CA ILE A 71 -3.57 14.84 -7.90
C ILE A 71 -4.38 13.59 -7.59
N TYR A 72 -4.27 12.57 -8.44
CA TYR A 72 -4.93 11.28 -8.20
C TYR A 72 -4.48 10.64 -6.88
N LEU A 73 -3.17 10.65 -6.58
CA LEU A 73 -2.66 10.12 -5.31
C LEU A 73 -3.23 10.84 -4.09
N PHE A 74 -3.36 12.18 -4.14
CA PHE A 74 -4.03 12.93 -3.07
C PHE A 74 -5.51 12.61 -2.97
N PHE A 75 -6.18 12.49 -4.11
CA PHE A 75 -7.59 12.14 -4.18
C PHE A 75 -7.84 10.74 -3.60
N GLU A 76 -7.09 9.73 -4.05
CA GLU A 76 -7.17 8.36 -3.54
C GLU A 76 -6.94 8.30 -2.02
N ARG A 77 -5.90 8.99 -1.54
CA ARG A 77 -5.61 9.07 -0.10
C ARG A 77 -6.78 9.64 0.68
N ALA A 78 -7.34 10.77 0.23
CA ALA A 78 -8.47 11.41 0.89
C ALA A 78 -9.70 10.47 0.93
N VAL A 79 -9.95 9.74 -0.16
CA VAL A 79 -11.04 8.75 -0.23
C VAL A 79 -10.79 7.58 0.73
N ALA A 80 -9.59 7.04 0.77
CA ALA A 80 -9.25 5.93 1.66
C ALA A 80 -9.35 6.32 3.14
N GLU A 81 -8.82 7.49 3.50
CA GLU A 81 -8.89 8.05 4.85
C GLU A 81 -10.32 8.35 5.30
N ALA A 82 -11.17 8.84 4.40
CA ALA A 82 -12.58 9.10 4.70
C ALA A 82 -13.43 7.81 4.73
N THR A 83 -13.03 6.76 4.00
CA THR A 83 -13.77 5.49 3.94
C THR A 83 -13.49 4.63 5.17
N VAL A 84 -12.24 4.61 5.65
CA VAL A 84 -11.79 3.70 6.71
C VAL A 84 -11.42 4.50 7.95
N ALA A 85 -12.19 4.28 9.02
CA ALA A 85 -11.92 4.92 10.31
C ALA A 85 -10.60 4.43 10.92
N ASP A 86 -10.00 5.30 11.75
CA ASP A 86 -8.84 4.94 12.56
C ASP A 86 -9.17 3.75 13.47
N SER A 87 -8.23 2.83 13.60
CA SER A 87 -8.38 1.69 14.48
C SER A 87 -7.06 1.29 15.13
N PRO A 88 -7.09 0.76 16.37
CA PRO A 88 -5.87 0.26 17.02
C PRO A 88 -5.14 -0.82 16.22
N VAL A 89 -5.87 -1.59 15.41
CA VAL A 89 -5.29 -2.65 14.56
C VAL A 89 -4.41 -2.01 13.47
N ILE A 90 -4.93 -0.98 12.78
CA ILE A 90 -4.20 -0.25 11.75
C ILE A 90 -2.98 0.43 12.35
N THR A 91 -3.16 1.16 13.47
CA THR A 91 -2.06 1.86 14.14
C THR A 91 -0.96 0.89 14.57
N THR A 92 -1.32 -0.26 15.16
CA THR A 92 -0.33 -1.27 15.59
C THR A 92 0.44 -1.88 14.40
N LYS A 93 -0.27 -2.22 13.32
CA LYS A 93 0.39 -2.76 12.11
C LYS A 93 1.35 -1.72 11.51
N ALA A 94 0.90 -0.48 11.39
CA ALA A 94 1.71 0.63 10.89
C ALA A 94 2.98 0.87 11.74
N GLU A 95 2.86 0.76 13.08
CA GLU A 95 4.00 0.86 13.99
C GLU A 95 5.03 -0.26 13.77
N VAL A 96 4.55 -1.51 13.61
CA VAL A 96 5.43 -2.67 13.35
C VAL A 96 6.19 -2.50 12.05
N ASP A 97 5.50 -2.09 10.97
CA ASP A 97 6.16 -1.90 9.68
C ASP A 97 7.11 -0.71 9.67
N LYS A 98 6.74 0.37 10.34
CA LYS A 98 7.63 1.52 10.55
C LYS A 98 8.94 1.10 11.23
N GLU A 99 8.84 0.33 12.32
CA GLU A 99 10.01 -0.15 13.05
C GLU A 99 10.85 -1.11 12.19
N GLY A 100 10.21 -2.01 11.45
CA GLY A 100 10.86 -2.94 10.53
C GLY A 100 11.62 -2.22 9.42
N VAL A 101 10.99 -1.24 8.76
CA VAL A 101 11.63 -0.43 7.71
C VAL A 101 12.82 0.35 8.27
N ILE A 102 12.66 0.99 9.44
CA ILE A 102 13.75 1.72 10.08
C ILE A 102 14.92 0.78 10.41
N ALA A 103 14.65 -0.42 10.92
CA ALA A 103 15.67 -1.41 11.23
C ALA A 103 16.44 -1.85 9.96
N ASN A 104 15.74 -2.16 8.89
CA ASN A 104 16.32 -2.56 7.61
C ASN A 104 17.18 -1.45 6.99
N PHE A 105 16.70 -0.19 7.03
CA PHE A 105 17.48 0.94 6.54
C PHE A 105 18.72 1.19 7.39
N LYS A 106 18.66 1.03 8.72
CA LYS A 106 19.82 1.11 9.63
C LYS A 106 20.84 0.03 9.31
N GLU A 107 20.40 -1.20 9.07
CA GLU A 107 21.29 -2.31 8.73
C GLU A 107 22.01 -2.06 7.40
N TYR A 108 21.30 -1.56 6.39
CA TYR A 108 21.85 -1.37 5.05
C TYR A 108 22.67 -0.08 4.89
N TYR A 109 22.20 1.05 5.45
CA TYR A 109 22.80 2.38 5.25
C TYR A 109 23.56 2.92 6.47
N GLY A 110 23.58 2.17 7.58
CA GLY A 110 24.26 2.59 8.81
C GLY A 110 23.77 3.95 9.30
N THR A 111 24.72 4.86 9.59
CA THR A 111 24.41 6.19 10.13
C THR A 111 23.69 7.14 9.16
N GLN A 112 23.61 6.80 7.88
CA GLN A 112 22.95 7.61 6.85
C GLN A 112 21.49 7.21 6.59
N TYR A 113 20.97 6.23 7.31
CA TYR A 113 19.65 5.65 7.09
C TYR A 113 18.52 6.69 7.04
N GLU A 114 18.54 7.69 7.93
CA GLU A 114 17.51 8.74 7.98
C GLU A 114 17.45 9.55 6.69
N THR A 115 18.62 9.91 6.14
CA THR A 115 18.69 10.68 4.87
C THR A 115 18.05 9.89 3.74
N TYR A 116 18.44 8.63 3.55
CA TYR A 116 17.89 7.80 2.49
C TYR A 116 16.39 7.51 2.67
N LEU A 117 15.97 7.28 3.92
CA LEU A 117 14.55 7.02 4.22
C LEU A 117 13.68 8.27 4.00
N ILE A 118 14.15 9.45 4.44
CA ILE A 118 13.46 10.72 4.18
C ILE A 118 13.40 11.00 2.67
N ASP A 119 14.46 10.75 1.93
CA ASP A 119 14.46 10.95 0.47
C ASP A 119 13.49 10.01 -0.23
N ALA A 120 13.37 8.76 0.22
CA ALA A 120 12.34 7.85 -0.26
C ALA A 120 10.93 8.35 0.08
N LEU A 121 10.71 8.82 1.33
CA LEU A 121 9.43 9.38 1.76
C LEU A 121 9.00 10.61 0.96
N LYS A 122 9.94 11.46 0.55
CA LYS A 122 9.65 12.65 -0.29
C LYS A 122 9.01 12.26 -1.63
N THR A 123 9.38 11.14 -2.21
CA THR A 123 8.77 10.64 -3.46
C THR A 123 7.30 10.26 -3.27
N LEU A 124 6.90 9.97 -2.02
CA LEU A 124 5.54 9.61 -1.62
C LEU A 124 4.75 10.81 -1.06
N GLY A 125 5.35 12.01 -1.09
CA GLY A 125 4.73 13.24 -0.60
C GLY A 125 4.83 13.46 0.91
N TYR A 126 5.78 12.79 1.58
CA TYR A 126 6.09 12.97 2.99
C TYR A 126 7.46 13.60 3.17
N SER A 127 7.73 14.26 4.30
CA SER A 127 8.95 15.05 4.45
C SER A 127 9.79 14.74 5.69
N LYS A 128 9.26 13.94 6.60
CA LYS A 128 9.86 13.66 7.90
C LYS A 128 9.81 12.16 8.20
N LEU A 129 10.71 11.71 9.07
CA LEU A 129 10.74 10.31 9.51
C LEU A 129 9.47 9.91 10.27
N GLU A 130 8.90 10.85 11.04
CA GLU A 130 7.64 10.65 11.77
C GLU A 130 6.46 10.37 10.84
N ASP A 131 6.49 10.89 9.61
CA ASP A 131 5.45 10.69 8.61
C ASP A 131 5.34 9.22 8.15
N LEU A 132 6.36 8.39 8.44
CA LEU A 132 6.37 6.97 8.10
C LEU A 132 5.20 6.22 8.77
N GLN A 133 4.83 6.61 10.00
CA GLN A 133 3.65 6.08 10.67
C GLN A 133 2.37 6.40 9.88
N THR A 134 2.19 7.66 9.52
CA THR A 134 1.03 8.14 8.75
C THR A 134 0.96 7.47 7.37
N TYR A 135 2.12 7.28 6.72
CA TYR A 135 2.20 6.57 5.46
C TYR A 135 1.67 5.12 5.58
N PHE A 136 2.12 4.37 6.57
CA PHE A 136 1.65 2.99 6.75
C PHE A 136 0.19 2.91 7.20
N GLU A 137 -0.29 3.85 8.02
CA GLU A 137 -1.72 3.95 8.35
C GLU A 137 -2.57 4.16 7.09
N TYR A 138 -2.15 5.05 6.19
CA TYR A 138 -2.78 5.22 4.89
C TYR A 138 -2.74 3.93 4.05
N VAL A 139 -1.60 3.26 3.96
CA VAL A 139 -1.46 1.99 3.21
C VAL A 139 -2.47 0.95 3.69
N TYR A 140 -2.60 0.77 5.00
CA TYR A 140 -3.56 -0.17 5.58
C TYR A 140 -5.02 0.24 5.41
N LYS A 141 -5.32 1.55 5.46
CA LYS A 141 -6.67 2.06 5.14
C LYS A 141 -7.02 1.79 3.68
N ARG A 142 -6.09 2.09 2.77
CA ARG A 142 -6.25 1.80 1.34
C ARG A 142 -6.48 0.30 1.09
N GLN A 143 -5.65 -0.57 1.64
CA GLN A 143 -5.83 -2.02 1.54
C GLN A 143 -7.21 -2.45 2.05
N THR A 144 -7.61 -1.97 3.22
CA THR A 144 -8.92 -2.28 3.81
C THR A 144 -10.07 -1.83 2.90
N MET A 145 -10.00 -0.64 2.35
CA MET A 145 -10.99 -0.10 1.41
C MET A 145 -11.07 -0.97 0.15
N MET A 146 -9.91 -1.27 -0.48
CA MET A 146 -9.83 -2.07 -1.69
C MET A 146 -10.35 -3.49 -1.47
N ASN A 147 -9.83 -4.16 -0.44
CA ASN A 147 -10.22 -5.54 -0.13
C ASN A 147 -11.73 -5.65 0.14
N SER A 148 -12.29 -4.71 0.91
CA SER A 148 -13.74 -4.69 1.17
C SER A 148 -14.58 -4.48 -0.09
N ALA A 149 -14.12 -3.63 -1.01
CA ALA A 149 -14.80 -3.39 -2.29
C ALA A 149 -14.70 -4.60 -3.22
N LEU A 150 -13.56 -5.28 -3.23
CA LEU A 150 -13.35 -6.52 -3.98
C LEU A 150 -14.19 -7.66 -3.41
N ASP A 151 -14.24 -7.81 -2.07
CA ASP A 151 -15.08 -8.80 -1.40
C ASP A 151 -16.55 -8.67 -1.76
N ALA A 152 -17.04 -7.43 -1.87
CA ALA A 152 -18.44 -7.17 -2.26
C ALA A 152 -18.77 -7.60 -3.71
N GLN A 153 -17.75 -7.80 -4.55
CA GLN A 153 -17.89 -8.15 -5.97
C GLN A 153 -17.27 -9.53 -6.28
N MET A 154 -16.83 -10.27 -5.26
CA MET A 154 -16.00 -11.46 -5.39
C MET A 154 -16.68 -12.55 -6.24
N ASP A 155 -17.97 -12.76 -6.06
CA ASP A 155 -18.75 -13.75 -6.82
C ASP A 155 -18.74 -13.49 -8.33
N THR A 156 -18.56 -12.21 -8.73
CA THR A 156 -18.50 -11.81 -10.14
C THR A 156 -17.08 -11.83 -10.67
N LEU A 157 -16.12 -11.39 -9.87
CA LEU A 157 -14.71 -11.23 -10.29
C LEU A 157 -13.94 -12.55 -10.30
N PHE A 158 -14.13 -13.36 -9.25
CA PHE A 158 -13.27 -14.52 -9.02
C PHE A 158 -13.36 -15.61 -10.10
N PRO A 159 -14.53 -15.97 -10.67
CA PRO A 159 -14.57 -17.04 -11.67
C PRO A 159 -13.69 -16.74 -12.91
N GLY A 160 -13.76 -15.54 -13.44
CA GLY A 160 -12.92 -15.12 -14.58
C GLY A 160 -11.44 -15.02 -14.20
N PHE A 161 -11.16 -14.49 -13.02
CA PHE A 161 -9.79 -14.41 -12.49
C PHE A 161 -9.18 -15.80 -12.29
N GLN A 162 -9.92 -16.74 -11.69
CA GLN A 162 -9.48 -18.10 -11.44
C GLN A 162 -9.16 -18.84 -12.75
N GLU A 163 -10.02 -18.73 -13.76
CA GLU A 163 -9.80 -19.37 -15.07
C GLU A 163 -8.52 -18.89 -15.73
N VAL A 164 -8.26 -17.56 -15.66
CA VAL A 164 -7.13 -16.96 -16.33
C VAL A 164 -5.83 -17.09 -15.52
N ASN A 165 -5.86 -16.91 -14.20
CA ASN A 165 -4.64 -16.77 -13.38
C ASN A 165 -4.28 -18.03 -12.56
N SER A 166 -5.22 -18.97 -12.39
CA SER A 166 -4.99 -20.23 -11.66
C SER A 166 -4.44 -20.01 -10.24
N PRO A 167 -5.07 -19.14 -9.41
CA PRO A 167 -4.59 -18.78 -8.08
C PRO A 167 -4.59 -19.98 -7.13
N ARG A 168 -3.58 -20.06 -6.27
CA ARG A 168 -3.40 -21.15 -5.31
C ARG A 168 -2.53 -20.76 -4.13
N ILE A 169 -2.63 -21.51 -3.05
CA ILE A 169 -1.71 -21.44 -1.92
C ILE A 169 -0.74 -22.61 -2.02
N VAL A 170 0.55 -22.34 -1.91
CA VAL A 170 1.61 -23.31 -2.18
C VAL A 170 2.57 -23.40 -1.00
N SER A 171 3.00 -24.62 -0.69
CA SER A 171 4.12 -24.92 0.21
C SER A 171 5.20 -25.71 -0.54
N HIS A 172 6.45 -25.63 -0.09
CA HIS A 172 7.53 -26.41 -0.66
C HIS A 172 8.53 -26.95 0.36
N VAL A 173 9.27 -27.97 -0.08
CA VAL A 173 10.55 -28.43 0.50
C VAL A 173 11.63 -28.17 -0.54
N LEU A 174 12.76 -27.59 -0.16
CA LEU A 174 13.90 -27.37 -1.04
C LEU A 174 15.13 -28.12 -0.53
N VAL A 175 15.66 -29.02 -1.34
CA VAL A 175 17.00 -29.59 -1.14
C VAL A 175 17.96 -28.86 -2.06
N THR A 176 18.74 -27.94 -1.51
CA THR A 176 19.63 -27.07 -2.29
C THR A 176 20.80 -27.85 -2.87
N MET A 177 21.21 -27.47 -4.10
CA MET A 177 22.44 -27.91 -4.74
C MET A 177 23.12 -26.70 -5.39
N ALA A 178 24.42 -26.64 -5.26
CA ALA A 178 25.21 -25.58 -5.88
C ALA A 178 25.20 -25.69 -7.42
N ASP A 179 25.25 -26.91 -7.93
CA ASP A 179 25.04 -27.25 -9.32
C ASP A 179 24.24 -28.56 -9.41
N PRO A 180 22.93 -28.49 -9.69
CA PRO A 180 22.08 -29.67 -9.79
C PRO A 180 22.42 -30.61 -10.96
N ASP A 181 23.26 -30.18 -11.91
CA ASP A 181 23.78 -31.02 -13.00
C ASP A 181 25.09 -31.76 -12.64
N ALA A 182 25.79 -31.24 -11.62
CA ALA A 182 27.04 -31.81 -11.12
C ALA A 182 27.11 -31.77 -9.56
N PRO A 183 26.14 -32.40 -8.86
CA PRO A 183 26.04 -32.30 -7.41
C PRO A 183 27.25 -32.96 -6.73
N THR A 184 27.65 -32.43 -5.58
CA THR A 184 28.64 -33.05 -4.73
C THR A 184 28.12 -34.38 -4.13
N ALA A 185 29.01 -35.19 -3.61
CA ALA A 185 28.62 -36.44 -2.92
C ALA A 185 27.71 -36.15 -1.70
N GLU A 186 27.98 -35.07 -0.95
CA GLU A 186 27.18 -34.65 0.20
C GLU A 186 25.76 -34.19 -0.22
N GLU A 187 25.66 -33.40 -1.29
CA GLU A 187 24.37 -32.94 -1.83
C GLU A 187 23.55 -34.12 -2.33
N THR A 188 24.19 -35.08 -3.01
CA THR A 188 23.56 -36.30 -3.47
C THR A 188 23.05 -37.11 -2.29
N GLU A 189 23.85 -37.30 -1.23
CA GLU A 189 23.43 -38.04 -0.03
C GLU A 189 22.22 -37.38 0.64
N ARG A 190 22.23 -36.05 0.80
CA ARG A 190 21.08 -35.32 1.37
C ARG A 190 19.81 -35.53 0.55
N PHE A 191 19.92 -35.44 -0.76
CA PHE A 191 18.75 -35.65 -1.64
C PHE A 191 18.22 -37.07 -1.61
N GLU A 192 19.11 -38.06 -1.66
CA GLU A 192 18.69 -39.49 -1.55
C GLU A 192 18.09 -39.79 -0.17
N ALA A 193 18.57 -39.17 0.91
CA ALA A 193 17.95 -39.26 2.23
C ALA A 193 16.55 -38.65 2.25
N ALA A 194 16.35 -37.47 1.62
CA ALA A 194 15.04 -36.86 1.51
C ALA A 194 14.07 -37.73 0.68
N LYS A 195 14.52 -38.29 -0.44
CA LYS A 195 13.73 -39.20 -1.25
C LYS A 195 13.33 -40.49 -0.47
N ALA A 196 14.26 -41.07 0.28
CA ALA A 196 14.02 -42.23 1.08
C ALA A 196 13.01 -41.97 2.21
N ALA A 197 13.11 -40.80 2.85
CA ALA A 197 12.18 -40.37 3.90
C ALA A 197 10.76 -40.17 3.34
N LEU A 198 10.62 -39.54 2.20
CA LEU A 198 9.34 -39.37 1.51
C LEU A 198 8.75 -40.76 1.13
N ALA A 199 9.56 -41.63 0.55
CA ALA A 199 9.14 -43.01 0.18
C ALA A 199 8.75 -43.85 1.40
N ALA A 200 9.32 -43.58 2.57
CA ALA A 200 8.94 -44.22 3.84
C ALA A 200 7.65 -43.63 4.45
N GLY A 201 7.02 -42.65 3.81
CA GLY A 201 5.76 -42.02 4.22
C GLY A 201 5.93 -40.89 5.23
N MET A 202 7.08 -40.22 5.26
CA MET A 202 7.25 -39.00 6.06
C MET A 202 6.25 -37.94 5.61
N SER A 203 5.61 -37.25 6.57
CA SER A 203 4.65 -36.18 6.26
C SER A 203 5.34 -35.01 5.58
N PHE A 204 4.58 -34.20 4.82
CA PHE A 204 5.13 -33.01 4.14
C PHE A 204 5.72 -32.04 5.16
N GLU A 205 5.07 -31.83 6.29
CA GLU A 205 5.53 -30.95 7.38
C GLU A 205 6.85 -31.45 7.99
N ASP A 206 6.98 -32.77 8.19
CA ASP A 206 8.23 -33.38 8.68
C ASP A 206 9.34 -33.31 7.62
N MET A 207 8.98 -33.41 6.34
CA MET A 207 9.92 -33.20 5.23
C MET A 207 10.47 -31.77 5.25
N VAL A 208 9.63 -30.74 5.48
CA VAL A 208 10.07 -29.34 5.63
C VAL A 208 11.06 -29.22 6.77
N VAL A 209 10.72 -29.71 7.95
CA VAL A 209 11.56 -29.56 9.16
C VAL A 209 12.90 -30.30 9.03
N ASN A 210 12.91 -31.50 8.45
CA ASN A 210 14.09 -32.39 8.50
C ASN A 210 14.94 -32.29 7.22
N HIS A 211 14.40 -31.89 6.08
CA HIS A 211 15.06 -31.98 4.79
C HIS A 211 15.06 -30.66 3.98
N SER A 212 14.25 -29.64 4.34
CA SER A 212 14.27 -28.37 3.63
C SER A 212 15.48 -27.54 4.01
N ASN A 213 16.18 -27.03 3.02
CA ASN A 213 17.23 -26.02 3.17
C ASN A 213 16.72 -24.58 3.06
N ASP A 214 15.45 -24.39 2.70
CA ASP A 214 14.83 -23.06 2.76
C ASP A 214 14.43 -22.74 4.20
N THR A 215 15.32 -22.03 4.90
CA THR A 215 15.10 -21.68 6.31
C THR A 215 14.11 -20.53 6.49
N SER A 216 13.78 -19.81 5.42
CA SER A 216 12.90 -18.64 5.47
C SER A 216 11.46 -19.01 5.80
N ASN A 217 11.03 -20.23 5.44
CA ASN A 217 9.64 -20.72 5.60
C ASN A 217 9.51 -21.95 6.50
N ASN A 218 10.59 -22.42 7.12
CA ASN A 218 10.56 -23.61 7.99
C ASN A 218 9.55 -23.49 9.14
N THR A 219 9.49 -22.30 9.78
CA THR A 219 8.53 -22.03 10.87
C THR A 219 7.09 -21.97 10.38
N LEU A 220 6.88 -21.75 9.10
CA LEU A 220 5.60 -21.72 8.40
C LEU A 220 5.29 -23.07 7.71
N LYS A 221 6.02 -24.14 8.04
CA LYS A 221 5.85 -25.48 7.46
C LYS A 221 6.00 -25.51 5.95
N GLY A 222 6.91 -24.68 5.43
CA GLY A 222 7.22 -24.59 4.01
C GLY A 222 6.28 -23.67 3.21
N LEU A 223 5.34 -22.96 3.85
CA LEU A 223 4.39 -22.09 3.18
C LEU A 223 5.08 -20.97 2.42
N LEU A 224 4.78 -20.86 1.13
CA LEU A 224 5.16 -19.76 0.24
C LEU A 224 4.02 -18.74 0.10
N GLY A 225 2.78 -19.14 0.44
CA GLY A 225 1.59 -18.31 0.31
C GLY A 225 0.98 -18.34 -1.08
N TYR A 226 0.47 -17.18 -1.52
CA TYR A 226 -0.21 -17.03 -2.80
C TYR A 226 0.73 -17.21 -4.00
N VAL A 227 0.27 -18.00 -4.95
CA VAL A 227 0.94 -18.25 -6.24
C VAL A 227 -0.09 -18.26 -7.35
N ASP A 228 0.23 -17.64 -8.49
CA ASP A 228 -0.53 -17.71 -9.72
C ASP A 228 0.40 -17.80 -10.94
N LYS A 229 -0.17 -17.81 -12.15
CA LYS A 229 0.63 -17.90 -13.39
C LYS A 229 1.62 -16.75 -13.61
N ASN A 230 1.43 -15.61 -12.93
CA ASN A 230 2.26 -14.41 -13.06
C ASN A 230 3.33 -14.32 -11.96
N THR A 231 3.32 -15.27 -11.00
CA THR A 231 4.30 -15.30 -9.90
C THR A 231 5.70 -15.51 -10.46
N SER A 232 6.66 -14.68 -10.04
CA SER A 232 8.05 -14.70 -10.52
C SER A 232 8.86 -15.84 -9.91
N PHE A 233 8.44 -17.09 -10.15
CA PHE A 233 9.22 -18.29 -9.86
C PHE A 233 9.94 -18.80 -11.10
N VAL A 234 10.96 -19.64 -10.90
CA VAL A 234 11.61 -20.34 -12.02
C VAL A 234 10.59 -21.20 -12.77
N PRO A 235 10.69 -21.28 -14.11
CA PRO A 235 9.64 -21.88 -14.94
C PRO A 235 9.26 -23.29 -14.54
N GLU A 236 10.24 -24.12 -14.17
CA GLU A 236 10.05 -25.52 -13.80
C GLU A 236 9.21 -25.65 -12.52
N PHE A 237 9.50 -24.79 -11.50
CA PHE A 237 8.74 -24.74 -10.27
C PHE A 237 7.30 -24.28 -10.53
N LEU A 238 7.15 -23.15 -11.24
CA LEU A 238 5.84 -22.58 -11.51
C LEU A 238 4.96 -23.54 -12.32
N ALA A 239 5.52 -24.18 -13.36
CA ALA A 239 4.79 -25.15 -14.17
C ALA A 239 4.31 -26.34 -13.35
N ALA A 240 5.16 -26.87 -12.45
CA ALA A 240 4.78 -27.95 -11.56
C ALA A 240 3.70 -27.51 -10.56
N ALA A 241 3.87 -26.35 -9.92
CA ALA A 241 2.87 -25.83 -8.99
C ALA A 241 1.50 -25.64 -9.66
N LEU A 242 1.48 -25.13 -10.90
CA LEU A 242 0.24 -24.89 -11.66
C LEU A 242 -0.46 -26.18 -12.13
N ALA A 243 0.27 -27.28 -12.27
CA ALA A 243 -0.27 -28.56 -12.73
C ALA A 243 -0.96 -29.34 -11.60
N LEU A 244 -0.70 -29.02 -10.33
CA LEU A 244 -1.23 -29.73 -9.17
C LEU A 244 -2.66 -29.31 -8.83
N GLY A 245 -3.47 -30.26 -8.36
CA GLY A 245 -4.74 -30.01 -7.69
C GLY A 245 -4.57 -29.71 -6.20
N GLU A 246 -5.66 -29.33 -5.53
CA GLU A 246 -5.67 -29.09 -4.08
C GLU A 246 -5.27 -30.34 -3.30
N GLY A 247 -4.35 -30.20 -2.35
CA GLY A 247 -3.82 -31.30 -1.52
C GLY A 247 -2.78 -32.15 -2.23
N GLU A 248 -2.55 -31.98 -3.52
CA GLU A 248 -1.57 -32.78 -4.26
C GLU A 248 -0.13 -32.29 -3.99
N VAL A 249 0.78 -33.28 -4.02
CA VAL A 249 2.23 -33.11 -3.89
C VAL A 249 2.90 -33.51 -5.21
N SER A 250 3.83 -32.70 -5.70
CA SER A 250 4.58 -33.00 -6.93
C SER A 250 5.53 -34.19 -6.77
N ASP A 251 6.02 -34.72 -7.87
CA ASP A 251 7.31 -35.38 -7.89
C ASP A 251 8.42 -34.32 -7.59
N TRP A 252 9.66 -34.82 -7.37
CA TRP A 252 10.80 -33.92 -7.20
C TRP A 252 11.08 -33.11 -8.46
N VAL A 253 10.94 -31.78 -8.36
CA VAL A 253 11.12 -30.82 -9.45
C VAL A 253 12.54 -30.26 -9.39
N LYS A 254 13.33 -30.49 -10.43
CA LYS A 254 14.69 -29.93 -10.57
C LYS A 254 14.62 -28.48 -11.05
N THR A 255 15.35 -27.60 -10.38
CA THR A 255 15.57 -26.19 -10.79
C THR A 255 17.06 -25.86 -10.65
N GLU A 256 17.46 -24.66 -10.98
CA GLU A 256 18.85 -24.17 -10.76
C GLU A 256 19.28 -24.13 -9.30
N TYR A 257 18.31 -24.10 -8.35
CA TYR A 257 18.57 -24.06 -6.90
C TYR A 257 18.70 -25.46 -6.25
N GLY A 258 18.29 -26.51 -6.94
CA GLY A 258 18.25 -27.87 -6.42
C GLY A 258 16.95 -28.57 -6.76
N TYR A 259 16.47 -29.40 -5.82
CA TYR A 259 15.23 -30.16 -5.99
C TYR A 259 14.14 -29.67 -5.03
N HIS A 260 12.96 -29.43 -5.60
CA HIS A 260 11.77 -29.00 -4.86
C HIS A 260 10.73 -30.10 -4.81
N LEU A 261 10.10 -30.26 -3.66
CA LEU A 261 8.83 -30.96 -3.51
C LEU A 261 7.77 -29.92 -3.24
N ILE A 262 6.73 -29.86 -4.08
CA ILE A 262 5.75 -28.76 -4.08
C ILE A 262 4.40 -29.32 -3.70
N ARG A 263 3.66 -28.63 -2.83
CA ARG A 263 2.29 -28.97 -2.48
C ARG A 263 1.37 -27.79 -2.71
N VAL A 264 0.20 -28.02 -3.30
CA VAL A 264 -0.89 -27.07 -3.31
C VAL A 264 -1.74 -27.24 -2.06
N ASP A 265 -1.68 -26.29 -1.16
CA ASP A 265 -2.39 -26.37 0.12
C ASP A 265 -3.88 -26.05 -0.03
N SER A 266 -4.23 -25.09 -0.90
CA SER A 266 -5.62 -24.76 -1.19
C SER A 266 -5.81 -24.04 -2.53
N LEU A 267 -6.98 -24.29 -3.14
CA LEU A 267 -7.55 -23.53 -4.26
C LEU A 267 -8.80 -22.73 -3.81
N ALA A 268 -9.20 -22.89 -2.54
CA ALA A 268 -10.41 -22.30 -2.01
C ALA A 268 -10.28 -20.79 -1.84
N ILE A 269 -11.30 -20.07 -2.30
CA ILE A 269 -11.34 -18.61 -2.25
C ILE A 269 -11.16 -18.07 -0.82
N ASP A 270 -11.77 -18.70 0.17
CA ASP A 270 -11.67 -18.27 1.57
C ASP A 270 -10.22 -18.29 2.07
N ARG A 271 -9.42 -19.29 1.64
CA ARG A 271 -8.00 -19.36 1.98
C ARG A 271 -7.17 -18.36 1.18
N LEU A 272 -7.50 -18.12 -0.10
CA LEU A 272 -6.84 -17.11 -0.93
C LEU A 272 -7.01 -15.71 -0.35
N LYS A 273 -8.19 -15.41 0.19
CA LYS A 273 -8.53 -14.12 0.81
C LYS A 273 -7.75 -13.80 2.10
N GLU A 274 -7.07 -14.77 2.68
CA GLU A 274 -6.16 -14.54 3.82
C GLU A 274 -4.82 -13.90 3.37
N GLU A 275 -4.52 -13.93 2.06
CA GLU A 275 -3.29 -13.43 1.48
C GLU A 275 -3.51 -12.07 0.80
N GLN A 276 -2.79 -11.02 1.24
CA GLN A 276 -2.87 -9.71 0.57
C GLN A 276 -2.47 -9.79 -0.91
N ALA A 277 -1.50 -10.64 -1.24
CA ALA A 277 -1.04 -10.86 -2.61
C ALA A 277 -2.16 -11.34 -3.55
N PHE A 278 -3.19 -12.02 -3.05
CA PHE A 278 -4.38 -12.37 -3.84
C PHE A 278 -5.18 -11.13 -4.26
N TYR A 279 -5.42 -10.21 -3.32
CA TYR A 279 -6.13 -8.96 -3.63
C TYR A 279 -5.32 -8.07 -4.56
N ASP A 280 -4.01 -8.01 -4.37
CA ASP A 280 -3.11 -7.24 -5.24
C ASP A 280 -3.11 -7.79 -6.66
N ALA A 281 -3.07 -9.12 -6.81
CA ALA A 281 -3.15 -9.79 -8.11
C ALA A 281 -4.53 -9.58 -8.78
N LEU A 282 -5.61 -9.61 -8.00
CA LEU A 282 -6.96 -9.36 -8.50
C LEU A 282 -7.10 -7.91 -9.00
N LEU A 283 -6.60 -6.92 -8.25
CA LEU A 283 -6.54 -5.51 -8.70
C LEU A 283 -5.71 -5.36 -9.97
N ALA A 284 -4.55 -6.00 -10.03
CA ALA A 284 -3.65 -5.93 -11.18
C ALA A 284 -4.21 -6.61 -12.44
N SER A 285 -5.22 -7.47 -12.31
CA SER A 285 -5.85 -8.19 -13.43
C SER A 285 -6.72 -7.31 -14.33
N ASP A 286 -7.18 -6.17 -13.80
CA ASP A 286 -7.96 -5.16 -14.52
C ASP A 286 -7.51 -3.77 -14.12
N VAL A 287 -6.85 -3.07 -15.04
CA VAL A 287 -6.29 -1.72 -14.83
C VAL A 287 -7.34 -0.67 -14.44
N ALA A 288 -8.61 -0.89 -14.76
CA ALA A 288 -9.69 0.03 -14.40
C ALA A 288 -10.29 -0.25 -13.02
N LEU A 289 -10.02 -1.42 -12.44
CA LEU A 289 -10.71 -1.88 -11.23
C LEU A 289 -10.43 -0.98 -10.03
N GLU A 290 -9.16 -0.64 -9.80
CA GLU A 290 -8.75 0.25 -8.72
C GLU A 290 -9.42 1.63 -8.84
N ALA A 291 -9.32 2.26 -10.02
CA ALA A 291 -9.89 3.57 -10.28
C ALA A 291 -11.42 3.58 -10.09
N ASN A 292 -12.10 2.52 -10.55
CA ASN A 292 -13.54 2.36 -10.37
C ASN A 292 -13.95 2.22 -8.91
N ILE A 293 -13.15 1.50 -8.09
CA ILE A 293 -13.37 1.37 -6.65
C ILE A 293 -13.21 2.74 -5.98
N VAL A 294 -12.12 3.45 -6.26
CA VAL A 294 -11.86 4.78 -5.69
C VAL A 294 -12.98 5.75 -6.04
N TRP A 295 -13.38 5.80 -7.31
CA TRP A 295 -14.45 6.71 -7.74
C TRP A 295 -15.81 6.35 -7.13
N THR A 296 -16.12 5.06 -7.03
CA THR A 296 -17.35 4.59 -6.40
C THR A 296 -17.41 5.00 -4.93
N LYS A 297 -16.32 4.82 -4.20
CA LYS A 297 -16.20 5.24 -2.80
C LYS A 297 -16.28 6.75 -2.64
N ALA A 298 -15.64 7.50 -3.52
CA ALA A 298 -15.75 8.96 -3.55
C ALA A 298 -17.21 9.43 -3.74
N LYS A 299 -17.97 8.79 -4.64
CA LYS A 299 -19.39 9.09 -4.84
C LYS A 299 -20.23 8.74 -3.59
N GLU A 300 -19.98 7.60 -2.96
CA GLU A 300 -20.64 7.22 -1.70
C GLU A 300 -20.40 8.24 -0.58
N LEU A 301 -19.21 8.85 -0.55
CA LEU A 301 -18.84 9.91 0.39
C LEU A 301 -19.40 11.29 0.02
N GLY A 302 -20.04 11.43 -1.14
CA GLY A 302 -20.59 12.70 -1.62
C GLY A 302 -19.52 13.67 -2.12
N VAL A 303 -18.53 13.16 -2.87
CA VAL A 303 -17.45 13.98 -3.44
C VAL A 303 -17.98 15.17 -4.23
N VAL A 304 -17.39 16.34 -4.00
CA VAL A 304 -17.62 17.57 -4.76
C VAL A 304 -16.28 18.10 -5.26
N ILE A 305 -16.11 18.12 -6.56
CA ILE A 305 -14.94 18.74 -7.21
C ILE A 305 -15.44 20.05 -7.82
N ASN A 306 -15.02 21.18 -7.25
CA ASN A 306 -15.53 22.50 -7.63
C ASN A 306 -15.02 23.00 -8.98
N ASP A 307 -13.88 22.49 -9.43
CA ASP A 307 -13.29 22.79 -10.74
C ASP A 307 -13.68 21.70 -11.74
N GLU A 308 -14.57 22.04 -12.67
CA GLU A 308 -15.08 21.12 -13.69
C GLU A 308 -13.99 20.69 -14.69
N ALA A 309 -12.98 21.51 -14.96
CA ALA A 309 -11.85 21.12 -15.81
C ALA A 309 -11.00 20.06 -15.11
N LEU A 310 -10.64 20.31 -13.84
CA LEU A 310 -9.92 19.34 -13.01
C LEU A 310 -10.70 18.03 -12.87
N LYS A 311 -12.01 18.09 -12.65
CA LYS A 311 -12.86 16.90 -12.57
C LYS A 311 -12.77 16.08 -13.86
N THR A 312 -12.92 16.75 -15.01
CA THR A 312 -12.86 16.10 -16.32
C THR A 312 -11.49 15.42 -16.55
N GLU A 313 -10.41 16.11 -16.22
CA GLU A 313 -9.07 15.57 -16.38
C GLU A 313 -8.79 14.42 -15.41
N LEU A 314 -9.26 14.50 -14.16
CA LEU A 314 -9.12 13.43 -13.18
C LEU A 314 -9.87 12.17 -13.63
N LEU A 315 -11.10 12.30 -14.09
CA LEU A 315 -11.90 11.17 -14.60
C LEU A 315 -11.24 10.56 -15.84
N ALA A 316 -10.75 11.37 -16.76
CA ALA A 316 -10.02 10.90 -17.93
C ALA A 316 -8.74 10.16 -17.54
N TYR A 317 -8.00 10.65 -16.55
CA TYR A 317 -6.81 9.98 -16.01
C TYR A 317 -7.16 8.62 -15.39
N MET A 318 -8.28 8.54 -14.70
CA MET A 318 -8.80 7.30 -14.10
C MET A 318 -9.44 6.36 -15.14
N GLY A 319 -9.62 6.78 -16.39
CA GLY A 319 -10.32 5.99 -17.43
C GLY A 319 -11.81 5.82 -17.16
N ILE A 320 -12.43 6.76 -16.43
CA ILE A 320 -13.85 6.73 -16.07
C ILE A 320 -14.66 7.65 -17.01
N GLU A 321 -15.71 7.09 -17.59
CA GLU A 321 -16.73 7.84 -18.36
C GLU A 321 -17.94 8.08 -17.45
N GLU A 322 -18.35 9.36 -17.27
CA GLU A 322 -19.60 9.76 -16.58
C GLU A 322 -20.72 10.06 -17.58
#